data_99359b071503e4eb1ac1446c51af1628
#
_entry.id   99359b071503e4eb1ac1446c51af1628
#
_cell.length_a   1.000
_cell.length_b   1.000
_cell.length_c   1.000
_cell.angle_alpha   90.00
_cell.angle_beta   90.00
_cell.angle_gamma   90.00
#
_symmetry.space_group_name_H-M   'P 1'
#
loop_
_entity.id
_entity.type
_entity.pdbx_description
1 polymer ?
#
loop_
_entity_poly.entity_id
_entity_poly.type
_entity_poly.pdbx_seq_one_letter_code
_entity_poly.pdbx_strand_id
1 'polypeptide(L)'
;KTSGSDWDIVQSELGQYYDVYMRVPRANPSERSRVNAVNTRLVDGEGEINLYVNPDAAPNLHKDLEGVRVLEGGSGEIDKRFDPRLSHASDALGYYIVAEHPIDAPEKISSWDLDEI
;
A
#
# COMPACT_ATOMS: atom_id res chain seq x y z
N LYS A 1 23.32 -17.63 -17.68
CA LYS A 1 22.10 -17.37 -16.97
C LYS A 1 21.91 -15.89 -16.70
N THR A 2 20.75 -15.46 -16.96
CA THR A 2 20.46 -14.08 -16.65
C THR A 2 20.22 -13.94 -15.18
N SER A 3 20.63 -12.85 -14.71
CA SER A 3 20.34 -12.54 -13.36
C SER A 3 18.90 -12.23 -13.23
N GLY A 4 18.21 -12.68 -12.52
CA GLY A 4 16.88 -12.62 -12.23
C GLY A 4 16.09 -11.36 -12.54
N SER A 5 15.64 -10.67 -11.53
CA SER A 5 14.57 -9.72 -11.68
C SER A 5 15.06 -8.30 -11.97
N ASP A 6 14.11 -7.46 -12.30
CA ASP A 6 14.38 -6.02 -12.42
C ASP A 6 14.90 -5.45 -11.12
N TRP A 7 14.50 -6.03 -9.99
CA TRP A 7 14.99 -5.60 -8.69
C TRP A 7 16.48 -5.83 -8.53
N ASP A 8 16.98 -6.92 -9.12
CA ASP A 8 18.43 -7.17 -9.09
C ASP A 8 19.18 -6.08 -9.84
N ILE A 9 18.62 -5.65 -10.96
CA ILE A 9 19.24 -4.58 -11.73
C ILE A 9 19.24 -3.28 -10.95
N VAL A 10 18.11 -2.94 -10.34
CA VAL A 10 18.01 -1.72 -9.53
C VAL A 10 19.02 -1.75 -8.39
N GLN A 11 19.08 -2.88 -7.69
CA GLN A 11 19.99 -3.01 -6.56
C GLN A 11 21.44 -2.90 -6.99
N SER A 12 21.76 -3.50 -8.12
CA SER A 12 23.12 -3.46 -8.65
C SER A 12 23.53 -2.04 -9.05
N GLU A 13 22.65 -1.35 -9.75
CA GLU A 13 22.95 0.00 -10.22
C GLU A 13 23.02 1.01 -9.08
N LEU A 14 22.05 1.00 -8.21
CA LEU A 14 22.04 1.94 -7.09
C LEU A 14 23.05 1.59 -6.02
N GLY A 15 23.37 0.30 -5.89
CA GLY A 15 24.34 -0.16 -4.90
C GLY A 15 25.74 0.38 -5.12
N GLN A 16 26.03 0.89 -6.30
CA GLN A 16 27.31 1.52 -6.56
C GLN A 16 27.47 2.84 -5.81
N TYR A 17 26.35 3.45 -5.43
CA TYR A 17 26.37 4.79 -4.85
C TYR A 17 25.74 4.85 -3.47
N TYR A 18 24.86 3.91 -3.15
CA TYR A 18 24.06 3.94 -1.93
C TYR A 18 23.97 2.57 -1.30
N ASP A 19 23.66 2.54 -0.01
CA ASP A 19 23.24 1.31 0.64
C ASP A 19 21.77 1.08 0.28
N VAL A 20 21.51 -0.02 -0.38
CA VAL A 20 20.19 -0.31 -0.90
C VAL A 20 19.52 -1.40 -0.08
N TYR A 21 18.34 -1.12 0.44
CA TYR A 21 17.56 -2.09 1.21
C TYR A 21 16.27 -2.38 0.49
N MET A 22 16.07 -3.64 0.15
CA MET A 22 14.88 -4.06 -0.59
C MET A 22 13.74 -4.27 0.40
N ARG A 23 12.69 -3.48 0.25
CA ARG A 23 11.53 -3.56 1.13
C ARG A 23 10.28 -3.91 0.33
N VAL A 24 10.43 -4.87 -0.56
CA VAL A 24 9.35 -5.32 -1.42
C VAL A 24 8.86 -6.65 -0.88
N PRO A 25 7.57 -6.80 -0.59
CA PRO A 25 7.05 -8.05 -0.07
C PRO A 25 7.11 -9.14 -1.13
N ARG A 26 7.15 -10.38 -0.67
CA ARG A 26 7.19 -11.53 -1.58
C ARG A 26 5.92 -11.64 -2.41
N ALA A 27 4.80 -11.30 -1.80
CA ALA A 27 3.52 -11.37 -2.47
C ALA A 27 2.81 -10.04 -2.27
N ASN A 28 2.07 -9.63 -3.28
CA ASN A 28 1.31 -8.40 -3.19
C ASN A 28 0.10 -8.61 -2.29
N PRO A 29 -0.20 -7.64 -1.43
CA PRO A 29 -1.45 -7.69 -0.68
C PRO A 29 -2.63 -7.57 -1.62
N SER A 30 -3.77 -8.11 -1.21
CA SER A 30 -4.97 -8.01 -2.01
C SER A 30 -5.40 -6.55 -2.15
N GLU A 31 -6.15 -6.27 -3.20
CA GLU A 31 -6.68 -4.93 -3.41
C GLU A 31 -7.55 -4.49 -2.23
N ARG A 32 -8.35 -5.42 -1.72
CA ARG A 32 -9.21 -5.14 -0.58
C ARG A 32 -8.40 -4.75 0.65
N SER A 33 -7.31 -5.48 0.91
CA SER A 33 -6.44 -5.15 2.05
C SER A 33 -5.83 -3.78 1.89
N ARG A 34 -5.42 -3.43 0.69
CA ARG A 34 -4.82 -2.12 0.43
C ARG A 34 -5.82 -1.00 0.63
N VAL A 35 -7.02 -1.17 0.12
CA VAL A 35 -8.08 -0.17 0.25
C VAL A 35 -8.44 0.03 1.72
N ASN A 36 -8.60 -1.08 2.45
CA ASN A 36 -8.94 -0.99 3.86
C ASN A 36 -7.84 -0.31 4.67
N ALA A 37 -6.59 -0.61 4.35
CA ALA A 37 -5.47 -0.02 5.07
C ALA A 37 -5.43 1.49 4.88
N VAL A 38 -5.63 1.96 3.66
CA VAL A 38 -5.64 3.39 3.38
C VAL A 38 -6.83 4.06 4.07
N ASN A 39 -8.00 3.47 3.95
CA ASN A 39 -9.20 4.05 4.55
C ASN A 39 -9.06 4.17 6.07
N THR A 40 -8.48 3.17 6.70
CA THR A 40 -8.29 3.20 8.14
C THR A 40 -7.33 4.32 8.56
N ARG A 41 -6.34 4.61 7.73
CA ARG A 41 -5.44 5.72 8.02
C ARG A 41 -6.09 7.06 7.78
N LEU A 42 -6.95 7.16 6.78
CA LEU A 42 -7.66 8.40 6.52
C LEU A 42 -8.58 8.74 7.67
N VAL A 43 -9.42 7.78 8.09
CA VAL A 43 -10.26 7.93 9.28
C VAL A 43 -10.46 6.55 9.87
N ASP A 44 -10.07 6.37 11.11
CA ASP A 44 -10.25 5.06 11.75
C ASP A 44 -11.63 4.96 12.41
N GLY A 45 -11.88 3.85 13.09
CA GLY A 45 -13.17 3.58 13.70
C GLY A 45 -13.53 4.52 14.84
N GLU A 46 -12.57 5.25 15.36
CA GLU A 46 -12.77 6.21 16.44
C GLU A 46 -12.80 7.65 15.94
N GLY A 47 -12.73 7.83 14.64
CA GLY A 47 -12.75 9.16 14.04
C GLY A 47 -11.40 9.84 13.97
N GLU A 48 -10.33 9.12 14.29
CA GLU A 48 -8.99 9.70 14.25
C GLU A 48 -8.45 9.72 12.83
N ILE A 49 -7.80 10.82 12.47
CA ILE A 49 -7.20 10.99 11.15
C ILE A 49 -5.70 10.85 11.28
N ASN A 50 -5.13 9.86 10.58
CA ASN A 50 -3.71 9.56 10.66
C ASN A 50 -2.99 9.73 9.33
N LEU A 51 -3.68 10.19 8.30
CA LEU A 51 -3.08 10.41 6.99
C LEU A 51 -3.70 11.65 6.37
N TYR A 52 -2.82 12.56 5.95
CA TYR A 52 -3.22 13.79 5.28
C TYR A 52 -2.57 13.84 3.91
N VAL A 53 -3.30 14.32 2.93
CA VAL A 53 -2.80 14.45 1.56
C VAL A 53 -2.77 15.92 1.20
N ASN A 54 -1.61 16.38 0.74
CA ASN A 54 -1.47 17.75 0.26
C ASN A 54 -1.83 17.77 -1.23
N PRO A 55 -2.96 18.35 -1.60
CA PRO A 55 -3.39 18.32 -3.01
C PRO A 55 -2.46 19.08 -3.95
N ASP A 56 -1.74 20.06 -3.44
CA ASP A 56 -0.81 20.82 -4.27
C ASP A 56 0.46 20.03 -4.56
N ALA A 57 0.92 19.27 -3.57
CA ALA A 57 2.15 18.49 -3.73
C ALA A 57 1.87 17.14 -4.38
N ALA A 58 0.68 16.59 -4.19
CA ALA A 58 0.33 15.27 -4.72
C ALA A 58 -1.04 15.33 -5.42
N PRO A 59 -1.14 16.07 -6.52
CA PRO A 59 -2.44 16.25 -7.18
C PRO A 59 -3.01 14.97 -7.76
N ASN A 60 -2.16 14.08 -8.26
CA ASN A 60 -2.67 12.84 -8.83
C ASN A 60 -3.22 11.90 -7.76
N LEU A 61 -2.57 11.85 -6.61
CA LEU A 61 -3.07 11.05 -5.51
C LEU A 61 -4.39 11.61 -4.99
N HIS A 62 -4.48 12.92 -4.85
CA HIS A 62 -5.70 13.57 -4.41
C HIS A 62 -6.85 13.26 -5.37
N LYS A 63 -6.59 13.35 -6.67
CA LYS A 63 -7.59 13.04 -7.68
C LYS A 63 -8.04 11.59 -7.61
N ASP A 64 -7.09 10.67 -7.43
CA ASP A 64 -7.42 9.25 -7.30
C ASP A 64 -8.33 9.00 -6.11
N LEU A 65 -7.96 9.55 -4.96
CA LEU A 65 -8.73 9.30 -3.74
C LEU A 65 -10.14 9.86 -3.82
N GLU A 66 -10.33 10.92 -4.58
CA GLU A 66 -11.67 11.48 -4.77
C GLU A 66 -12.50 10.70 -5.78
N GLY A 67 -11.83 10.14 -6.78
CA GLY A 67 -12.52 9.55 -7.91
C GLY A 67 -12.63 8.04 -7.92
N VAL A 68 -11.76 7.34 -7.18
CA VAL A 68 -11.76 5.89 -7.21
C VAL A 68 -12.99 5.33 -6.51
N ARG A 69 -13.52 4.24 -7.05
CA ARG A 69 -14.74 3.64 -6.53
C ARG A 69 -14.54 2.15 -6.35
N VAL A 70 -15.32 1.59 -5.44
CA VAL A 70 -15.30 0.16 -5.16
C VAL A 70 -16.43 -0.49 -5.95
N LEU A 71 -16.17 -1.69 -6.45
CA LEU A 71 -17.19 -2.46 -7.16
C LEU A 71 -18.35 -2.78 -6.24
N GLU A 72 -19.54 -2.76 -6.82
CA GLU A 72 -20.73 -3.20 -6.10
C GLU A 72 -20.64 -4.70 -5.85
N GLY A 73 -21.27 -5.14 -4.76
CA GLY A 73 -21.26 -6.54 -4.41
C GLY A 73 -20.37 -6.88 -3.23
N GLY A 74 -19.68 -5.92 -2.66
CA GLY A 74 -18.97 -6.12 -1.41
C GLY A 74 -17.63 -6.82 -1.51
N SER A 75 -17.07 -6.98 -2.71
CA SER A 75 -15.78 -7.64 -2.86
C SER A 75 -14.64 -6.80 -2.31
N GLY A 76 -14.80 -5.49 -2.24
CA GLY A 76 -13.74 -4.59 -1.84
C GLY A 76 -12.78 -4.25 -2.96
N GLU A 77 -13.04 -4.72 -4.16
CA GLU A 77 -12.19 -4.45 -5.31
C GLU A 77 -12.55 -3.10 -5.92
N ILE A 78 -11.54 -2.50 -6.54
CA ILE A 78 -11.71 -1.19 -7.15
C ILE A 78 -12.37 -1.32 -8.52
N ASP A 79 -13.30 -0.40 -8.80
CA ASP A 79 -13.96 -0.36 -10.10
C ASP A 79 -13.11 0.47 -11.05
N LYS A 80 -12.50 -0.21 -12.01
CA LYS A 80 -11.61 0.42 -12.99
C LYS A 80 -12.25 0.59 -14.36
N ARG A 81 -13.56 0.41 -14.45
CA ARG A 81 -14.25 0.42 -15.74
C ARG A 81 -14.25 1.78 -16.41
N PHE A 82 -14.32 2.84 -15.62
CA PHE A 82 -14.41 4.19 -16.19
C PHE A 82 -13.04 4.73 -16.59
N ASP A 83 -12.09 4.69 -15.67
CA ASP A 83 -10.77 5.19 -15.94
C ASP A 83 -9.78 4.35 -15.14
N PRO A 84 -9.13 3.37 -15.77
CA PRO A 84 -8.19 2.50 -15.06
C PRO A 84 -7.04 3.27 -14.41
N ARG A 85 -6.73 4.47 -14.92
CA ARG A 85 -5.63 5.25 -14.37
C ARG A 85 -5.97 5.89 -13.03
N LEU A 86 -7.24 5.97 -12.68
CA LEU A 86 -7.65 6.61 -11.43
C LEU A 86 -7.16 5.90 -10.19
N SER A 87 -6.68 4.66 -10.31
CA SER A 87 -6.23 3.95 -9.15
C SER A 87 -4.71 3.87 -9.04
N HIS A 88 -3.97 4.40 -10.00
CA HIS A 88 -2.52 4.18 -10.03
C HIS A 88 -1.81 4.77 -8.82
N ALA A 89 -2.08 6.01 -8.49
CA ALA A 89 -1.43 6.65 -7.35
C ALA A 89 -1.94 6.09 -6.03
N SER A 90 -3.24 5.83 -5.93
CA SER A 90 -3.80 5.27 -4.71
C SER A 90 -3.38 3.81 -4.51
N ASP A 91 -3.18 3.06 -5.57
CA ASP A 91 -2.62 1.71 -5.46
C ASP A 91 -1.21 1.77 -4.86
N ALA A 92 -0.39 2.69 -5.34
CA ALA A 92 0.96 2.84 -4.81
C ALA A 92 0.94 3.20 -3.33
N LEU A 93 0.06 4.09 -2.94
CA LEU A 93 -0.11 4.45 -1.54
C LEU A 93 -0.54 3.22 -0.73
N GLY A 94 -1.45 2.43 -1.27
CA GLY A 94 -1.93 1.23 -0.59
C GLY A 94 -0.82 0.24 -0.32
N TYR A 95 0.06 0.02 -1.27
CA TYR A 95 1.20 -0.87 -1.06
C TYR A 95 2.09 -0.35 0.07
N TYR A 96 2.34 0.94 0.08
CA TYR A 96 3.17 1.54 1.13
C TYR A 96 2.52 1.38 2.50
N ILE A 97 1.24 1.71 2.60
CA ILE A 97 0.55 1.66 3.90
C ILE A 97 0.50 0.23 4.44
N VAL A 98 0.21 -0.75 3.59
CA VAL A 98 0.18 -2.14 4.05
C VAL A 98 1.55 -2.57 4.56
N ALA A 99 2.61 -2.14 3.89
CA ALA A 99 3.97 -2.53 4.27
C ALA A 99 4.42 -1.87 5.57
N GLU A 100 4.12 -0.58 5.73
CA GLU A 100 4.67 0.20 6.84
C GLU A 100 3.70 0.37 8.01
N HIS A 101 2.41 0.26 7.74
CA HIS A 101 1.39 0.51 8.76
C HIS A 101 0.25 -0.50 8.64
N PRO A 102 0.55 -1.80 8.71
CA PRO A 102 -0.50 -2.81 8.52
C PRO A 102 -1.49 -2.79 9.68
N ILE A 103 -2.73 -3.09 9.35
CA ILE A 103 -3.81 -3.08 10.35
C ILE A 103 -3.59 -4.18 11.37
N ASP A 104 -3.14 -5.34 10.92
CA ASP A 104 -3.08 -6.54 11.76
C ASP A 104 -1.79 -6.72 12.51
N ALA A 105 -0.81 -5.86 12.28
CA ALA A 105 0.51 -6.09 12.83
C ALA A 105 0.52 -6.30 14.35
N PRO A 106 -0.16 -5.48 15.13
CA PRO A 106 -0.14 -5.66 16.58
C PRO A 106 -0.67 -6.99 17.03
N GLU A 107 -1.72 -7.46 16.37
CA GLU A 107 -2.31 -8.72 16.74
C GLU A 107 -1.39 -9.88 16.45
N LYS A 108 -0.75 -9.85 15.32
CA LYS A 108 0.18 -10.89 14.96
C LYS A 108 1.34 -10.97 15.93
N ILE A 109 1.86 -9.82 16.27
CA ILE A 109 2.97 -9.76 17.22
C ILE A 109 2.55 -10.34 18.55
N SER A 110 1.40 -9.98 19.01
CA SER A 110 0.89 -10.50 20.27
C SER A 110 0.79 -12.01 20.24
N SER A 111 0.32 -12.55 19.14
CA SER A 111 0.14 -13.98 19.05
C SER A 111 1.43 -14.74 19.25
N TRP A 112 2.48 -14.34 18.55
CA TRP A 112 3.68 -15.14 18.69
C TRP A 112 4.44 -14.77 19.96
N ASP A 113 4.22 -13.62 20.51
CA ASP A 113 4.74 -13.31 21.83
C ASP A 113 4.19 -14.28 22.87
N LEU A 114 2.93 -14.55 22.77
CA LEU A 114 2.31 -15.50 23.69
C LEU A 114 2.92 -16.88 23.56
N ASP A 115 3.27 -17.25 22.36
CA ASP A 115 3.89 -18.53 22.13
C ASP A 115 5.24 -18.65 22.79
N GLU A 116 5.91 -17.53 22.91
CA GLU A 116 7.22 -17.51 23.55
C GLU A 116 7.12 -17.74 25.06
N ILE A 117 6.01 -17.41 25.60
CA ILE A 117 5.79 -17.54 27.02
C ILE A 117 5.45 -18.95 27.37
#